data_7435af1bbb8f691ec23c2ab6a1276d94
#
_entry.id   7435af1bbb8f691ec23c2ab6a1276d94
#
_cell.length_a   1.000
_cell.length_b   1.000
_cell.length_c   1.000
_cell.angle_alpha   90.00
_cell.angle_beta   90.00
_cell.angle_gamma   90.00
#
_symmetry.space_group_name_H-M   'P 1'
#
loop_
_entity.id
_entity.type
_entity.pdbx_description
1 polymer ?
#
loop_
_entity_poly.entity_id
_entity_poly.type
_entity_poly.pdbx_seq_one_letter_code
_entity_poly.pdbx_strand_id
1 'polypeptide(L)' 'MNPAYFSYLFKQEMGIGFSNYLLNCRMESARELLVETNLKIKDIALESGFNDYHYFSKTFKKLHNMSPADYRKEAT' A
#
# COMPACT_ATOMS: atom_id res chain seq x y z
N MET A 1 4.56 -18.03 14.28
CA MET A 1 5.68 -17.85 13.35
C MET A 1 6.53 -16.66 13.78
N ASN A 2 7.84 -16.81 13.71
CA ASN A 2 8.75 -15.72 14.08
C ASN A 2 8.85 -14.72 12.92
N PRO A 3 8.43 -13.47 13.11
CA PRO A 3 8.46 -12.50 12.02
C PRO A 3 9.87 -12.22 11.47
N ALA A 4 10.89 -12.26 12.34
CA ALA A 4 12.26 -12.03 11.90
C ALA A 4 12.75 -13.17 11.00
N TYR A 5 12.41 -14.40 11.37
CA TYR A 5 12.78 -15.56 10.55
C TYR A 5 12.07 -15.53 9.20
N PHE A 6 10.79 -15.19 9.22
CA PHE A 6 10.01 -15.10 7.99
C PHE A 6 10.58 -14.02 7.07
N SER A 7 10.96 -12.87 7.62
CA SER A 7 11.55 -11.80 6.82
C SER A 7 12.87 -12.22 6.20
N TYR A 8 13.67 -12.96 6.95
CA TYR A 8 14.94 -13.45 6.45
C TYR A 8 14.75 -14.38 5.26
N LEU A 9 13.85 -15.35 5.38
CA LEU A 9 13.57 -16.29 4.31
C LEU A 9 13.02 -15.57 3.09
N PHE A 10 12.11 -14.63 3.30
CA PHE A 10 11.49 -13.91 2.22
C PHE A 10 12.53 -13.12 1.42
N LYS A 11 13.44 -12.45 2.12
CA LYS A 11 14.50 -11.69 1.49
C LYS A 11 15.42 -12.59 0.68
N GLN A 12 15.73 -13.78 1.21
CA GLN A 12 16.59 -14.74 0.54
C GLN A 12 15.98 -15.23 -0.76
N GLU A 13 14.69 -15.53 -0.76
CA GLU A 13 14.04 -16.15 -1.92
C GLU A 13 13.53 -15.14 -2.92
N MET A 14 12.99 -14.00 -2.43
CA MET A 14 12.33 -13.03 -3.29
C MET A 14 13.23 -11.85 -3.69
N GLY A 15 14.37 -11.70 -3.02
CA GLY A 15 15.28 -10.60 -3.31
C GLY A 15 14.84 -9.25 -2.76
N ILE A 16 13.76 -9.21 -1.99
CA ILE A 16 13.28 -7.98 -1.35
C ILE A 16 13.02 -8.24 0.11
N GLY A 17 13.02 -7.18 0.91
CA GLY A 17 12.71 -7.28 2.33
C GLY A 17 11.23 -7.51 2.55
N PHE A 18 10.89 -8.20 3.65
CA PHE A 18 9.49 -8.47 4.00
C PHE A 18 8.70 -7.17 4.16
N SER A 19 9.31 -6.15 4.75
CA SER A 19 8.64 -4.87 4.94
C SER A 19 8.25 -4.22 3.62
N ASN A 20 9.12 -4.29 2.63
CA ASN A 20 8.83 -3.74 1.31
C ASN A 20 7.75 -4.52 0.59
N TYR A 21 7.77 -5.83 0.74
CA TYR A 21 6.72 -6.68 0.16
C TYR A 21 5.37 -6.35 0.78
N LEU A 22 5.33 -6.23 2.11
CA LEU A 22 4.09 -5.91 2.81
C LEU A 22 3.56 -4.55 2.39
N LEU A 23 4.46 -3.57 2.25
CA LEU A 23 4.07 -2.25 1.80
C LEU A 23 3.47 -2.31 0.39
N ASN A 24 4.08 -3.05 -0.51
CA ASN A 24 3.57 -3.20 -1.87
C ASN A 24 2.20 -3.86 -1.88
N CYS A 25 1.97 -4.87 -1.05
CA CYS A 25 0.67 -5.51 -0.94
C CYS A 25 -0.39 -4.55 -0.44
N ARG A 26 -0.06 -3.74 0.55
CA ARG A 26 -0.97 -2.73 1.08
C ARG A 26 -1.30 -1.67 0.05
N MET A 27 -0.31 -1.26 -0.73
CA MET A 27 -0.53 -0.29 -1.80
C MET A 27 -1.41 -0.85 -2.91
N GLU A 28 -1.23 -2.12 -3.27
CA GLU A 28 -2.10 -2.76 -4.26
C GLU A 28 -3.54 -2.83 -3.76
N SER A 29 -3.75 -3.18 -2.50
CA SER A 29 -5.09 -3.17 -1.92
C SER A 29 -5.72 -1.79 -2.00
N ALA A 30 -4.94 -0.75 -1.66
CA ALA A 30 -5.44 0.62 -1.72
C ALA A 30 -5.79 1.02 -3.14
N ARG A 31 -4.94 0.67 -4.09
CA ARG A 31 -5.17 0.97 -5.51
C ARG A 31 -6.48 0.34 -5.99
N GLU A 32 -6.71 -0.90 -5.64
CA GLU A 32 -7.94 -1.59 -6.02
C GLU A 32 -9.16 -0.93 -5.41
N LEU A 33 -9.09 -0.56 -4.14
CA LEU A 33 -10.20 0.11 -3.46
C LEU A 33 -10.49 1.48 -4.07
N LEU A 34 -9.45 2.20 -4.48
CA LEU A 34 -9.63 3.50 -5.12
C LEU A 34 -10.42 3.38 -6.43
N VAL A 35 -10.15 2.33 -7.19
CA VAL A 35 -10.78 2.12 -8.50
C VAL A 35 -12.15 1.46 -8.36
N GLU A 36 -12.27 0.49 -7.49
CA GLU A 36 -13.47 -0.36 -7.42
C GLU A 36 -14.53 0.09 -6.42
N THR A 37 -14.21 1.04 -5.54
CA THR A 37 -15.16 1.50 -4.52
C THR A 37 -15.25 3.01 -4.50
N ASN A 38 -16.28 3.51 -3.79
CA ASN A 38 -16.44 4.94 -3.54
C ASN A 38 -16.06 5.31 -2.11
N LEU A 39 -15.30 4.45 -1.44
CA LEU A 39 -14.86 4.72 -0.08
C LEU A 39 -14.02 5.98 -0.03
N LYS A 40 -14.09 6.66 1.10
CA LYS A 40 -13.23 7.83 1.32
C LYS A 40 -11.78 7.39 1.35
N ILE A 41 -10.90 8.22 0.85
CA ILE A 41 -9.48 7.89 0.78
C ILE A 41 -8.92 7.57 2.17
N LYS A 42 -9.38 8.28 3.18
CA LYS A 42 -8.99 8.04 4.56
C LYS A 42 -9.37 6.62 5.02
N ASP A 43 -10.58 6.20 4.65
CA ASP A 43 -11.06 4.85 4.97
C ASP A 43 -10.26 3.79 4.19
N ILE A 44 -9.92 4.09 2.96
CA ILE A 44 -9.11 3.18 2.14
C ILE A 44 -7.74 2.96 2.77
N ALA A 45 -7.14 4.02 3.30
CA ALA A 45 -5.86 3.90 3.99
C ALA A 45 -5.96 2.91 5.15
N LEU A 46 -7.00 3.04 5.97
CA LEU A 46 -7.21 2.15 7.11
C LEU A 46 -7.49 0.72 6.66
N GLU A 47 -8.35 0.54 5.68
CA GLU A 47 -8.69 -0.78 5.16
C GLU A 47 -7.48 -1.48 4.55
N SER A 48 -6.55 -0.70 4.02
CA SER A 48 -5.35 -1.25 3.39
C SER A 48 -4.21 -1.50 4.39
N GLY A 49 -4.45 -1.22 5.66
CA GLY A 49 -3.48 -1.51 6.71
C GLY A 49 -2.60 -0.34 7.13
N PHE A 50 -2.94 0.88 6.70
CA PHE A 50 -2.18 2.07 7.08
C PHE A 50 -2.84 2.75 8.27
N ASN A 51 -2.08 2.98 9.32
CA ASN A 51 -2.59 3.66 10.51
C ASN A 51 -2.51 5.17 10.42
N ASP A 52 -1.70 5.68 9.49
CA ASP A 52 -1.44 7.11 9.35
C ASP A 52 -1.78 7.52 7.92
N TYR A 53 -2.79 8.37 7.77
CA TYR A 53 -3.23 8.86 6.47
C TYR A 53 -2.13 9.65 5.76
N HIS A 54 -1.38 10.46 6.49
CA HIS A 54 -0.31 11.27 5.89
C HIS A 54 0.79 10.39 5.33
N TYR A 55 1.16 9.35 6.08
CA TYR A 55 2.14 8.39 5.62
C TYR A 55 1.64 7.66 4.37
N PHE A 56 0.39 7.23 4.39
CA PHE A 56 -0.22 6.56 3.25
C PHE A 56 -0.19 7.46 2.01
N SER A 57 -0.67 8.68 2.15
CA SER A 57 -0.78 9.61 1.03
C SER A 57 0.59 9.95 0.44
N LYS A 58 1.57 10.20 1.29
CA LYS A 58 2.92 10.50 0.88
C LYS A 58 3.58 9.32 0.15
N THR A 59 3.40 8.13 0.71
CA THR A 59 3.98 6.92 0.13
C THR A 59 3.30 6.57 -1.19
N PHE A 60 1.98 6.73 -1.25
CA PHE A 60 1.24 6.47 -2.49
C PHE A 60 1.73 7.39 -3.61
N LYS A 61 1.88 8.69 -3.30
CA LYS A 61 2.35 9.66 -4.29
C LYS A 61 3.76 9.33 -4.77
N LYS A 62 4.60 8.87 -3.85
CA LYS A 62 5.97 8.48 -4.20
C LYS A 62 6.00 7.29 -5.15
N LEU A 63 5.14 6.31 -4.92
CA LEU A 63 5.13 5.09 -5.73
C LEU A 63 4.37 5.24 -7.04
N HIS A 64 3.33 6.07 -7.07
CA HIS A 64 2.46 6.19 -8.24
C HIS A 64 2.56 7.53 -8.94
N ASN A 65 3.41 8.43 -8.46
CA ASN A 65 3.63 9.76 -9.03
C ASN A 65 2.39 10.65 -9.02
N MET A 66 1.38 10.30 -8.25
CA MET A 66 0.19 11.12 -8.09
C MET A 66 -0.49 10.77 -6.76
N SER A 67 -1.29 11.71 -6.26
CA SER A 67 -2.00 11.48 -5.01
C SER A 67 -3.09 10.43 -5.18
N PRO A 68 -3.55 9.81 -4.08
CA PRO A 68 -4.67 8.85 -4.18
C PRO A 68 -5.91 9.46 -4.82
N ALA A 69 -6.23 10.72 -4.51
CA ALA A 69 -7.39 11.38 -5.10
C ALA A 69 -7.23 11.55 -6.60
N ASP A 70 -6.06 11.98 -7.04
CA ASP A 70 -5.77 12.13 -8.46
C ASP A 70 -5.79 10.79 -9.18
N TYR A 71 -5.27 9.76 -8.54
CA TYR A 71 -5.28 8.42 -9.11
C TYR A 71 -6.71 7.95 -9.36
N ARG A 72 -7.58 8.15 -8.39
CA ARG A 72 -9.00 7.76 -8.54
C ARG A 72 -9.64 8.53 -9.70
N LYS A 73 -9.36 9.81 -9.79
CA LYS A 73 -9.92 10.67 -10.85
C LYS A 73 -9.46 10.20 -12.23
N GLU A 74 -8.18 9.84 -12.35
CA GLU A 74 -7.63 9.38 -13.61
C GLU A 74 -8.19 8.02 -14.02
N ALA A 75 -8.52 7.16 -13.03
CA ALA A 75 -8.99 5.81 -13.29
C ALA A 75 -10.48 5.74 -13.63
N THR A 76 -11.23 6.83 -13.44
CA THR A 76 -12.68 6.83 -13.73
C THR A 76 -13.04 7.71 -14.95
#